data_f390f39aaed27d9c182c902390c3ad8b
#
_entry.id   f390f39aaed27d9c182c902390c3ad8b
#
_cell.length_a   1.000
_cell.length_b   1.000
_cell.length_c   1.000
_cell.angle_alpha   90.00
_cell.angle_beta   90.00
_cell.angle_gamma   90.00
#
_symmetry.space_group_name_H-M   'P 1'
#
loop_
_entity.id
_entity.type
_entity.pdbx_description
1 polymer ?
#
loop_
_entity_poly.entity_id
_entity_poly.type
_entity_poly.pdbx_seq_one_letter_code
_entity_poly.pdbx_strand_id
1 'polypeptide(L)'
;MRQASTALEVPTSGQRLYEITREVAHWVAEQDMREGLLTIFCRHTSASLLIQENAAPEVRDDIIAFFARIAPEDRNLYVHDDEGPDDMPAHLKTALTQVSLTIPLIGGRLALGTWQGIYLFEHRRQPHRRSVVLHLLGE
;
A
#
# COMPACT_ATOMS: atom_id res chain seq x y z
N MET A 1 -2.91 -11.07 25.93
CA MET A 1 -2.98 -10.20 24.74
C MET A 1 -1.68 -9.41 24.62
N ARG A 2 -1.05 -9.52 23.48
CA ARG A 2 0.21 -8.83 23.19
C ARG A 2 0.00 -7.86 22.03
N GLN A 3 0.84 -6.85 21.93
CA GLN A 3 0.83 -5.97 20.79
C GLN A 3 2.25 -5.48 20.47
N ALA A 4 2.47 -5.22 19.19
CA ALA A 4 3.73 -4.68 18.70
C ALA A 4 3.44 -3.75 17.53
N SER A 5 4.28 -2.76 17.34
CA SER A 5 4.17 -1.87 16.20
C SER A 5 5.54 -1.45 15.68
N THR A 6 5.57 -1.10 14.41
CA THR A 6 6.77 -0.56 13.77
C THR A 6 6.34 0.33 12.61
N ALA A 7 7.27 1.10 12.09
CA ALA A 7 7.09 1.84 10.85
C ALA A 7 8.04 1.26 9.80
N LEU A 8 7.47 0.83 8.69
CA LEU A 8 8.21 0.35 7.53
C LEU A 8 8.43 1.53 6.59
N GLU A 9 9.68 1.78 6.22
CA GLU A 9 9.99 2.81 5.24
C GLU A 9 10.10 2.16 3.86
N VAL A 10 9.31 2.67 2.91
CA VAL A 10 9.28 2.16 1.54
C VAL A 10 9.81 3.23 0.61
N PRO A 11 11.04 3.09 0.08
CA PRO A 11 11.54 4.01 -0.92
C PRO A 11 10.86 3.74 -2.24
N THR A 12 10.39 4.81 -2.90
CA THR A 12 9.70 4.71 -4.18
C THR A 12 10.39 5.57 -5.22
N SER A 13 10.25 5.19 -6.48
CA SER A 13 10.75 5.93 -7.62
C SER A 13 9.77 5.73 -8.78
N GLY A 14 8.78 6.63 -8.85
CA GLY A 14 7.77 6.61 -9.89
C GLY A 14 6.46 5.92 -9.49
N GLN A 15 5.45 6.14 -10.33
CA GLN A 15 4.09 5.62 -10.15
C GLN A 15 4.07 4.12 -10.41
N ARG A 16 3.99 3.33 -9.35
CA ARG A 16 4.05 1.88 -9.43
C ARG A 16 3.40 1.25 -8.22
N LEU A 17 3.17 -0.06 -8.34
CA LEU A 17 2.83 -0.92 -7.23
C LEU A 17 4.12 -1.56 -6.70
N TYR A 18 4.48 -1.26 -5.47
CA TYR A 18 5.68 -1.78 -4.81
C TYR A 18 5.27 -2.88 -3.85
N GLU A 19 5.66 -4.11 -4.12
CA GLU A 19 5.30 -5.22 -3.25
C GLU A 19 6.08 -5.16 -1.94
N ILE A 20 5.37 -5.23 -0.81
CA ILE A 20 5.96 -5.19 0.53
C ILE A 20 5.60 -6.43 1.36
N THR A 21 5.08 -7.46 0.74
CA THR A 21 4.63 -8.68 1.42
C THR A 21 5.74 -9.31 2.26
N ARG A 22 6.94 -9.42 1.69
CA ARG A 22 8.08 -10.07 2.36
C ARG A 22 8.49 -9.32 3.62
N GLU A 23 8.62 -8.00 3.52
CA GLU A 23 9.02 -7.15 4.64
C GLU A 23 7.99 -7.20 5.76
N VAL A 24 6.71 -7.16 5.41
CA VAL A 24 5.62 -7.25 6.37
C VAL A 24 5.60 -8.62 7.05
N ALA A 25 5.66 -9.70 6.27
CA ALA A 25 5.64 -11.05 6.80
C ALA A 25 6.85 -11.34 7.70
N HIS A 26 8.01 -10.82 7.34
CA HIS A 26 9.24 -10.97 8.13
C HIS A 26 9.08 -10.32 9.51
N TRP A 27 8.61 -9.09 9.55
CA TRP A 27 8.38 -8.39 10.83
C TRP A 27 7.35 -9.11 11.69
N VAL A 28 6.25 -9.58 11.09
CA VAL A 28 5.20 -10.32 11.80
C VAL A 28 5.78 -11.59 12.43
N ALA A 29 6.59 -12.33 11.67
CA ALA A 29 7.22 -13.56 12.18
C ALA A 29 8.12 -13.30 13.39
N GLU A 30 8.81 -12.16 13.42
CA GLU A 30 9.66 -11.78 14.54
C GLU A 30 8.88 -11.56 15.84
N GLN A 31 7.58 -11.30 15.78
CA GLN A 31 6.77 -11.07 16.97
C GLN A 31 6.37 -12.35 17.69
N ASP A 32 6.51 -13.49 17.04
CA ASP A 32 6.21 -14.82 17.61
C ASP A 32 4.81 -14.91 18.21
N MET A 33 3.82 -14.42 17.47
CA MET A 33 2.41 -14.53 17.76
C MET A 33 1.78 -15.59 16.86
N ARG A 34 0.75 -16.26 17.31
CA ARG A 34 0.09 -17.30 16.55
C ARG A 34 -1.28 -16.91 16.02
N GLU A 35 -2.02 -16.16 16.81
CA GLU A 35 -3.36 -15.71 16.44
C GLU A 35 -3.46 -14.21 16.67
N GLY A 36 -4.02 -13.48 15.72
CA GLY A 36 -4.13 -12.05 15.88
C GLY A 36 -4.62 -11.32 14.66
N LEU A 37 -4.42 -10.01 14.68
CA LEU A 37 -4.87 -9.12 13.63
C LEU A 37 -3.76 -8.12 13.32
N LEU A 38 -3.35 -8.08 12.08
CA LEU A 38 -2.38 -7.10 11.59
C LEU A 38 -3.12 -5.94 10.95
N THR A 39 -2.80 -4.73 11.39
CA THR A 39 -3.23 -3.50 10.73
C THR A 39 -2.03 -2.90 10.03
N ILE A 40 -2.21 -2.53 8.76
CA ILE A 40 -1.21 -1.84 7.94
C ILE A 40 -1.80 -0.48 7.58
N PHE A 41 -1.07 0.60 7.86
CA PHE A 41 -1.60 1.94 7.65
C PHE A 41 -0.59 2.82 6.90
N CYS A 42 -1.00 3.33 5.74
CA CYS A 42 -0.22 4.25 4.93
C CYS A 42 -0.46 5.68 5.41
N ARG A 43 0.60 6.38 5.80
CA ARG A 43 0.52 7.71 6.43
C ARG A 43 0.62 8.84 5.41
N HIS A 44 0.04 8.65 4.22
CA HIS A 44 0.16 9.63 3.13
C HIS A 44 -1.16 9.87 2.44
N THR A 45 -1.23 10.99 1.71
CA THR A 45 -2.41 11.37 0.91
C THR A 45 -2.14 11.26 -0.59
N SER A 46 -0.94 10.83 -0.99
CA SER A 46 -0.55 10.63 -2.39
C SER A 46 0.07 9.27 -2.65
N ALA A 47 -0.13 8.34 -1.75
CA ALA A 47 0.19 6.92 -1.86
C ALA A 47 -0.83 6.14 -1.04
N SER A 48 -1.02 4.87 -1.36
CA SER A 48 -2.04 4.04 -0.73
C SER A 48 -1.62 2.58 -0.67
N LEU A 49 -2.52 1.72 -0.24
CA LEU A 49 -2.26 0.29 -0.07
C LEU A 49 -3.25 -0.52 -0.89
N LEU A 50 -2.80 -1.65 -1.42
CA LEU A 50 -3.65 -2.64 -2.07
C LEU A 50 -3.20 -4.04 -1.67
N ILE A 51 -4.17 -4.95 -1.58
CA ILE A 51 -3.91 -6.38 -1.68
C ILE A 51 -4.36 -6.79 -3.08
N GLN A 52 -3.44 -7.34 -3.86
CA GLN A 52 -3.70 -7.65 -5.25
C GLN A 52 -2.87 -8.85 -5.71
N GLU A 53 -3.21 -9.38 -6.88
CA GLU A 53 -2.57 -10.52 -7.49
C GLU A 53 -1.07 -10.26 -7.70
N ASN A 54 -0.23 -11.22 -7.32
CA ASN A 54 1.23 -11.05 -7.30
C ASN A 54 1.98 -11.92 -8.31
N ALA A 55 1.29 -12.70 -9.14
CA ALA A 55 1.95 -13.61 -10.08
C ALA A 55 2.21 -12.99 -11.44
N ALA A 56 1.20 -12.37 -12.05
CA ALA A 56 1.29 -11.83 -13.41
C ALA A 56 1.57 -10.33 -13.38
N PRO A 57 2.74 -9.87 -13.83
CA PRO A 57 3.08 -8.45 -13.82
C PRO A 57 2.09 -7.56 -14.58
N GLU A 58 1.48 -8.08 -15.64
CA GLU A 58 0.51 -7.33 -16.45
C GLU A 58 -0.75 -6.92 -15.66
N VAL A 59 -1.10 -7.63 -14.58
CA VAL A 59 -2.20 -7.21 -13.71
C VAL A 59 -1.90 -5.86 -13.11
N ARG A 60 -0.67 -5.67 -12.64
CA ARG A 60 -0.25 -4.39 -12.07
C ARG A 60 -0.24 -3.28 -13.12
N ASP A 61 0.21 -3.58 -14.33
CA ASP A 61 0.21 -2.63 -15.44
C ASP A 61 -1.22 -2.18 -15.77
N ASP A 62 -2.15 -3.11 -15.81
CA ASP A 62 -3.55 -2.81 -16.09
C ASP A 62 -4.20 -1.98 -14.98
N ILE A 63 -3.85 -2.25 -13.72
CA ILE A 63 -4.33 -1.44 -12.59
C ILE A 63 -3.84 0.00 -12.71
N ILE A 64 -2.55 0.18 -12.98
CA ILE A 64 -1.95 1.51 -13.14
C ILE A 64 -2.63 2.26 -14.29
N ALA A 65 -2.83 1.60 -15.43
CA ALA A 65 -3.48 2.18 -16.60
C ALA A 65 -4.93 2.55 -16.33
N PHE A 66 -5.66 1.72 -15.60
CA PHE A 66 -7.04 2.00 -15.21
C PHE A 66 -7.14 3.28 -14.39
N PHE A 67 -6.31 3.41 -13.36
CA PHE A 67 -6.33 4.59 -12.50
C PHE A 67 -5.86 5.85 -13.23
N ALA A 68 -4.95 5.72 -14.19
CA ALA A 68 -4.53 6.83 -15.03
C ALA A 68 -5.68 7.36 -15.88
N ARG A 69 -6.59 6.48 -16.31
CA ARG A 69 -7.76 6.89 -17.10
C ARG A 69 -8.82 7.59 -16.26
N ILE A 70 -9.08 7.12 -15.04
CA ILE A 70 -10.15 7.70 -14.22
C ILE A 70 -9.69 8.92 -13.42
N ALA A 71 -8.39 9.09 -13.22
CA ALA A 71 -7.81 10.27 -12.57
C ALA A 71 -6.68 10.81 -13.43
N PRO A 72 -7.01 11.43 -14.59
CA PRO A 72 -5.98 11.87 -15.54
C PRO A 72 -5.27 13.13 -15.07
N GLU A 73 -4.05 13.34 -15.58
CA GLU A 73 -3.26 14.53 -15.30
C GLU A 73 -3.67 15.67 -16.25
N ASP A 74 -4.90 16.13 -16.09
CA ASP A 74 -5.46 17.23 -16.89
C ASP A 74 -5.78 18.40 -15.96
N ARG A 75 -4.95 19.43 -16.01
CA ARG A 75 -5.08 20.60 -15.13
C ARG A 75 -6.41 21.33 -15.27
N ASN A 76 -7.07 21.20 -16.41
CA ASN A 76 -8.37 21.81 -16.61
C ASN A 76 -9.49 21.20 -15.76
N LEU A 77 -9.23 20.00 -15.20
CA LEU A 77 -10.21 19.30 -14.38
C LEU A 77 -10.12 19.65 -12.90
N TYR A 78 -9.02 20.31 -12.46
CA TYR A 78 -8.74 20.43 -11.03
C TYR A 78 -8.48 21.89 -10.63
N VAL A 79 -8.82 22.21 -9.39
CA VAL A 79 -8.51 23.52 -8.78
C VAL A 79 -7.13 23.50 -8.14
N HIS A 80 -6.77 22.38 -7.49
CA HIS A 80 -5.47 22.21 -6.84
C HIS A 80 -4.42 21.79 -7.86
N ASP A 81 -3.46 22.69 -8.18
CA ASP A 81 -2.50 22.45 -9.25
C ASP A 81 -1.08 22.97 -8.97
N ASP A 82 -0.78 23.40 -7.75
CA ASP A 82 0.48 24.07 -7.42
C ASP A 82 1.62 23.12 -7.03
N GLU A 83 1.38 21.81 -6.98
CA GLU A 83 2.41 20.82 -6.62
C GLU A 83 2.72 19.85 -7.78
N GLY A 84 2.44 20.24 -9.01
CA GLY A 84 2.69 19.46 -10.21
C GLY A 84 1.44 18.79 -10.74
N PRO A 85 1.48 18.34 -12.02
CA PRO A 85 0.29 17.79 -12.69
C PRO A 85 -0.12 16.41 -12.14
N ASP A 86 0.77 15.71 -11.45
CA ASP A 86 0.46 14.39 -10.90
C ASP A 86 -0.10 14.44 -9.47
N ASP A 87 -0.12 15.62 -8.83
CA ASP A 87 -0.46 15.69 -7.41
C ASP A 87 -1.96 15.51 -7.16
N MET A 88 -2.83 16.29 -7.81
CA MET A 88 -4.28 16.12 -7.58
C MET A 88 -4.77 14.74 -8.05
N PRO A 89 -4.36 14.22 -9.20
CA PRO A 89 -4.64 12.83 -9.54
C PRO A 89 -4.17 11.83 -8.48
N ALA A 90 -3.01 12.07 -7.85
CA ALA A 90 -2.51 11.21 -6.77
C ALA A 90 -3.46 11.21 -5.56
N HIS A 91 -3.99 12.37 -5.18
CA HIS A 91 -4.97 12.47 -4.10
C HIS A 91 -6.25 11.71 -4.43
N LEU A 92 -6.71 11.79 -5.67
CA LEU A 92 -7.91 11.08 -6.10
C LEU A 92 -7.70 9.56 -6.09
N LYS A 93 -6.56 9.10 -6.58
CA LYS A 93 -6.22 7.67 -6.55
C LYS A 93 -6.14 7.15 -5.12
N THR A 94 -5.56 7.94 -4.21
CA THR A 94 -5.50 7.60 -2.80
C THR A 94 -6.90 7.52 -2.19
N ALA A 95 -7.78 8.45 -2.55
CA ALA A 95 -9.17 8.47 -2.06
C ALA A 95 -9.99 7.27 -2.57
N LEU A 96 -9.65 6.73 -3.73
CA LEU A 96 -10.35 5.61 -4.35
C LEU A 96 -9.79 4.24 -3.95
N THR A 97 -8.62 4.21 -3.35
CA THR A 97 -7.98 2.99 -2.89
C THR A 97 -7.97 2.93 -1.36
N GLN A 98 -7.07 2.20 -0.75
CA GLN A 98 -7.10 1.99 0.69
C GLN A 98 -5.84 2.54 1.34
N VAL A 99 -5.98 3.20 2.47
CA VAL A 99 -4.83 3.60 3.29
C VAL A 99 -4.64 2.67 4.49
N SER A 100 -5.61 1.80 4.75
CA SER A 100 -5.57 0.87 5.87
C SER A 100 -5.97 -0.52 5.37
N LEU A 101 -5.19 -1.52 5.76
CA LEU A 101 -5.49 -2.92 5.49
C LEU A 101 -5.51 -3.68 6.80
N THR A 102 -6.38 -4.68 6.88
CA THR A 102 -6.46 -5.58 8.01
C THR A 102 -6.29 -7.01 7.51
N ILE A 103 -5.34 -7.75 8.07
CA ILE A 103 -5.05 -9.13 7.68
C ILE A 103 -5.02 -10.00 8.94
N PRO A 104 -5.83 -11.06 9.00
CA PRO A 104 -5.77 -11.99 10.12
C PRO A 104 -4.44 -12.74 10.18
N LEU A 105 -3.96 -12.98 11.38
CA LEU A 105 -2.85 -13.88 11.65
C LEU A 105 -3.42 -15.17 12.20
N ILE A 106 -3.18 -16.28 11.52
CA ILE A 106 -3.72 -17.59 11.87
C ILE A 106 -2.60 -18.62 11.84
N GLY A 107 -2.43 -19.35 12.93
CA GLY A 107 -1.37 -20.35 13.01
C GLY A 107 0.03 -19.79 12.80
N GLY A 108 0.25 -18.54 13.17
CA GLY A 108 1.54 -17.89 13.01
C GLY A 108 1.80 -17.32 11.63
N ARG A 109 0.81 -17.31 10.74
CA ARG A 109 0.95 -16.84 9.36
C ARG A 109 -0.15 -15.85 9.01
N LEU A 110 0.18 -14.85 8.20
CA LEU A 110 -0.83 -13.97 7.62
C LEU A 110 -1.74 -14.79 6.71
N ALA A 111 -3.05 -14.59 6.86
CA ALA A 111 -4.07 -15.37 6.14
C ALA A 111 -4.26 -14.86 4.71
N LEU A 112 -3.16 -14.64 4.00
CA LEU A 112 -3.20 -14.25 2.59
C LEU A 112 -3.46 -15.48 1.72
N GLY A 113 -4.27 -15.29 0.68
CA GLY A 113 -4.43 -16.29 -0.35
C GLY A 113 -3.13 -16.46 -1.15
N THR A 114 -3.03 -17.56 -1.90
CA THR A 114 -1.83 -17.89 -2.69
C THR A 114 -1.39 -16.76 -3.61
N TRP A 115 -2.35 -16.05 -4.19
CA TRP A 115 -2.08 -15.02 -5.19
C TRP A 115 -2.16 -13.60 -4.63
N GLN A 116 -2.34 -13.45 -3.33
CA GLN A 116 -2.44 -12.12 -2.73
C GLN A 116 -1.08 -11.60 -2.28
N GLY A 117 -0.70 -10.45 -2.79
CA GLY A 117 0.46 -9.69 -2.32
C GLY A 117 0.01 -8.37 -1.71
N ILE A 118 0.80 -7.86 -0.80
CA ILE A 118 0.59 -6.56 -0.18
C ILE A 118 1.42 -5.53 -0.93
N TYR A 119 0.77 -4.45 -1.37
CA TYR A 119 1.44 -3.43 -2.19
C TYR A 119 1.26 -2.04 -1.61
N LEU A 120 2.34 -1.25 -1.67
CA LEU A 120 2.26 0.19 -1.63
C LEU A 120 2.01 0.68 -3.05
N PHE A 121 0.96 1.47 -3.25
CA PHE A 121 0.61 2.07 -4.53
C PHE A 121 1.09 3.52 -4.53
N GLU A 122 2.22 3.79 -5.19
CA GLU A 122 2.79 5.13 -5.31
C GLU A 122 2.12 5.87 -6.46
N HIS A 123 1.59 7.06 -6.19
CA HIS A 123 0.86 7.84 -7.19
C HIS A 123 1.64 9.06 -7.69
N ARG A 124 2.83 9.33 -7.12
CA ARG A 124 3.68 10.43 -7.56
C ARG A 124 4.81 9.91 -8.44
N ARG A 125 5.29 10.78 -9.34
CA ARG A 125 6.40 10.43 -10.24
C ARG A 125 7.76 10.57 -9.58
N GLN A 126 7.93 11.57 -8.73
CA GLN A 126 9.20 11.81 -8.07
C GLN A 126 9.46 10.79 -6.97
N PRO A 127 10.74 10.49 -6.68
CA PRO A 127 11.09 9.58 -5.59
C PRO A 127 10.59 10.10 -4.25
N HIS A 128 10.12 9.17 -3.42
CA HIS A 128 9.64 9.45 -2.07
C HIS A 128 10.11 8.37 -1.11
N ARG A 129 10.03 8.68 0.17
CA ARG A 129 10.16 7.71 1.26
C ARG A 129 8.80 7.62 1.94
N ARG A 130 8.10 6.52 1.68
CA ARG A 130 6.76 6.35 2.24
C ARG A 130 6.85 5.62 3.56
N SER A 131 6.06 6.08 4.53
CA SER A 131 5.98 5.49 5.87
C SER A 131 4.70 4.67 5.97
N VAL A 132 4.86 3.38 6.27
CA VAL A 132 3.75 2.46 6.46
C VAL A 132 3.86 1.89 7.87
N VAL A 133 2.84 2.12 8.68
CA VAL A 133 2.81 1.62 10.05
C VAL A 133 2.23 0.22 10.06
N LEU A 134 2.90 -0.68 10.78
CA LEU A 134 2.43 -2.03 11.06
C LEU A 134 2.08 -2.11 12.53
N HIS A 135 0.91 -2.64 12.85
CA HIS A 135 0.50 -2.88 14.23
C HIS A 135 -0.13 -4.27 14.31
N LEU A 136 0.44 -5.10 15.17
CA LEU A 136 -0.03 -6.47 15.38
C LEU A 136 -0.59 -6.59 16.80
N LEU A 137 -1.80 -7.11 16.90
CA LEU A 137 -2.48 -7.37 18.17
C LEU A 137 -2.86 -8.85 18.19
N GLY A 138 -2.44 -9.59 19.23
CA GLY A 138 -2.74 -11.02 19.30
C GLY A 138 -2.01 -11.75 20.40
N GLU A 139 -1.85 -13.04 20.21
CA GLU A 139 -1.18 -13.93 21.18
C GLU A 139 -0.29 -14.97 20.48
#